data_436805dfbff9a702bdb05c1782eb02eb
#
_entry.id   436805dfbff9a702bdb05c1782eb02eb
#
_cell.length_a   1.000
_cell.length_b   1.000
_cell.length_c   1.000
_cell.angle_alpha   90.00
_cell.angle_beta   90.00
_cell.angle_gamma   90.00
#
_symmetry.space_group_name_H-M   'P 1'
#
loop_
_entity.id
_entity.type
_entity.pdbx_description
1 polymer ?
#
loop_
_entity_poly.entity_id
_entity_poly.type
_entity_poly.pdbx_seq_one_letter_code
_entity_poly.pdbx_strand_id
1 'polypeptide(L)'
;MSKHGEVYDRDLNLGGAIDFLRLSAAKSDSFPLSGIWVYSGSQGAGKTLNMIHTAREIFQKFPKARFVSNINLYNIPHDIYTGLDDFERFNNGQDGTVFIIDEIQTLFSSLESKNVPLSQLTVWSQNRKNRRVILGTSQRFTRISKAIREQCKLHIECRDFILFKRYRILDATLYNDDGDYTGKLPPWRFYIPKVEAMLSYNTFEIVKREEDKKCT
;
A
#
# COMPACT_ATOMS: atom_id res chain seq x y z
N MET A 1 6.38 -17.11 -37.00
CA MET A 1 5.21 -16.36 -36.57
C MET A 1 5.39 -15.93 -35.12
N SER A 2 5.55 -14.77 -34.97
CA SER A 2 5.94 -13.73 -34.04
C SER A 2 5.58 -13.98 -32.58
N LYS A 3 6.60 -14.19 -31.75
CA LYS A 3 6.54 -14.17 -30.25
C LYS A 3 6.88 -12.77 -29.69
N HIS A 4 6.52 -11.70 -30.38
CA HIS A 4 6.96 -10.34 -30.01
C HIS A 4 5.93 -9.53 -29.20
N GLY A 5 4.76 -10.08 -28.83
CA GLY A 5 3.72 -9.35 -28.09
C GLY A 5 3.82 -9.40 -26.57
N GLU A 6 4.57 -10.35 -26.00
CA GLU A 6 4.56 -10.56 -24.52
C GLU A 6 5.71 -9.91 -23.74
N VAL A 7 6.72 -9.42 -24.42
CA VAL A 7 7.96 -8.93 -23.78
C VAL A 7 7.79 -7.51 -23.23
N TYR A 8 6.94 -6.69 -23.82
CA TYR A 8 6.80 -5.28 -23.45
C TYR A 8 5.93 -5.02 -22.20
N ASP A 9 5.12 -5.98 -21.81
CA ASP A 9 4.25 -5.81 -20.62
C ASP A 9 4.93 -6.23 -19.30
N ARG A 10 6.12 -6.88 -19.38
CA ARG A 10 6.83 -7.39 -18.20
C ARG A 10 7.78 -6.40 -17.55
N ASP A 11 8.35 -5.46 -18.31
CA ASP A 11 9.48 -4.65 -17.82
C ASP A 11 9.07 -3.26 -17.32
N LEU A 12 7.84 -2.84 -17.54
CA LEU A 12 7.33 -1.54 -17.12
C LEU A 12 6.56 -1.58 -15.79
N ASN A 13 6.30 -2.75 -15.24
CA ASN A 13 5.47 -2.92 -14.06
C ASN A 13 6.31 -3.36 -12.85
N LEU A 14 6.26 -2.60 -11.77
CA LEU A 14 6.49 -2.95 -10.35
C LEU A 14 7.41 -4.18 -10.08
N GLY A 15 8.36 -4.46 -10.95
CA GLY A 15 9.14 -5.71 -10.98
C GLY A 15 9.64 -6.23 -9.63
N GLY A 16 9.88 -5.38 -8.62
CA GLY A 16 10.28 -5.85 -7.30
C GLY A 16 9.12 -6.26 -6.41
N ALA A 17 8.01 -5.50 -6.38
CA ALA A 17 6.82 -5.90 -5.63
C ALA A 17 6.14 -7.09 -6.32
N ILE A 18 6.13 -7.10 -7.66
CA ILE A 18 5.58 -8.21 -8.46
C ILE A 18 6.51 -9.42 -8.46
N ASP A 19 7.82 -9.27 -8.50
CA ASP A 19 8.73 -10.40 -8.35
C ASP A 19 8.62 -11.00 -6.96
N PHE A 20 8.44 -10.17 -5.94
CA PHE A 20 8.07 -10.63 -4.61
C PHE A 20 6.68 -11.29 -4.59
N LEU A 21 5.69 -10.72 -5.29
CA LEU A 21 4.36 -11.30 -5.49
C LEU A 21 4.43 -12.62 -6.26
N ARG A 22 5.28 -12.72 -7.29
CA ARG A 22 5.47 -13.92 -8.11
C ARG A 22 6.15 -15.04 -7.32
N LEU A 23 7.22 -14.73 -6.60
CA LEU A 23 7.93 -15.69 -5.76
C LEU A 23 7.06 -16.21 -4.62
N SER A 24 6.25 -15.35 -4.02
CA SER A 24 5.33 -15.72 -2.94
C SER A 24 4.13 -16.52 -3.44
N ALA A 25 3.64 -16.27 -4.65
CA ALA A 25 2.48 -16.95 -5.21
C ALA A 25 2.79 -18.31 -5.84
N ALA A 26 4.04 -18.58 -6.21
CA ALA A 26 4.43 -19.83 -6.86
C ALA A 26 4.34 -21.07 -5.95
N LYS A 27 4.07 -20.90 -4.64
CA LYS A 27 4.18 -21.97 -3.64
C LYS A 27 2.98 -22.15 -2.69
N SER A 28 1.88 -21.42 -2.85
CA SER A 28 0.80 -21.48 -1.86
C SER A 28 -0.58 -21.26 -2.47
N ASP A 29 -1.52 -22.18 -2.17
CA ASP A 29 -2.95 -22.01 -2.45
C ASP A 29 -3.60 -20.89 -1.60
N SER A 30 -2.82 -20.21 -0.77
CA SER A 30 -3.26 -19.19 0.17
C SER A 30 -2.64 -17.83 -0.14
N PHE A 31 -3.31 -16.75 0.25
CA PHE A 31 -2.85 -15.38 0.06
C PHE A 31 -1.48 -15.15 0.73
N PRO A 32 -0.42 -14.83 -0.05
CA PRO A 32 0.95 -14.83 0.45
C PRO A 32 1.44 -13.47 0.97
N LEU A 33 0.63 -12.40 0.77
CA LEU A 33 1.05 -11.04 1.07
C LEU A 33 0.76 -10.67 2.51
N SER A 34 1.65 -9.85 3.08
CA SER A 34 1.47 -9.34 4.44
C SER A 34 2.35 -8.14 4.72
N GLY A 35 1.99 -7.41 5.78
CA GLY A 35 2.75 -6.27 6.29
C GLY A 35 2.26 -4.94 5.75
N ILE A 36 2.92 -3.86 6.14
CA ILE A 36 2.57 -2.49 5.76
C ILE A 36 3.51 -2.05 4.64
N TRP A 37 2.94 -1.59 3.53
CA TRP A 37 3.64 -1.06 2.37
C TRP A 37 3.27 0.40 2.19
N VAL A 38 4.25 1.28 2.29
CA VAL A 38 4.03 2.73 2.27
C VAL A 38 4.54 3.34 0.98
N TYR A 39 3.67 4.03 0.27
CA TYR A 39 3.98 4.83 -0.92
C TYR A 39 4.21 6.27 -0.50
N SER A 40 5.41 6.79 -0.62
CA SER A 40 5.73 8.16 -0.22
C SER A 40 6.26 9.02 -1.37
N GLY A 41 6.10 10.32 -1.24
CA GLY A 41 6.55 11.31 -2.21
C GLY A 41 5.78 12.62 -2.10
N SER A 42 6.25 13.66 -2.79
CA SER A 42 5.58 14.96 -2.84
C SER A 42 4.15 14.86 -3.41
N GLN A 43 3.39 15.91 -3.26
CA GLN A 43 2.09 16.02 -3.94
C GLN A 43 2.28 15.89 -5.46
N GLY A 44 1.39 15.17 -6.14
CA GLY A 44 1.52 14.89 -7.57
C GLY A 44 2.52 13.78 -7.95
N ALA A 45 3.33 13.27 -7.04
CA ALA A 45 4.33 12.22 -7.31
C ALA A 45 3.75 10.86 -7.76
N GLY A 46 2.43 10.70 -7.81
CA GLY A 46 1.77 9.47 -8.25
C GLY A 46 1.69 8.39 -7.19
N LYS A 47 1.76 8.73 -5.89
CA LYS A 47 1.66 7.78 -4.76
C LYS A 47 0.39 6.94 -4.82
N THR A 48 -0.77 7.62 -4.78
CA THR A 48 -2.09 6.98 -4.80
C THR A 48 -2.28 6.16 -6.07
N LEU A 49 -1.86 6.69 -7.22
CA LEU A 49 -1.92 5.98 -8.50
C LEU A 49 -1.11 4.67 -8.47
N ASN A 50 0.11 4.72 -7.93
CA ASN A 50 0.98 3.54 -7.81
C ASN A 50 0.41 2.51 -6.82
N MET A 51 -0.14 2.99 -5.70
CA MET A 51 -0.85 2.15 -4.73
C MET A 51 -2.05 1.43 -5.35
N ILE A 52 -2.89 2.16 -6.09
CA ILE A 52 -4.07 1.59 -6.77
C ILE A 52 -3.65 0.60 -7.87
N HIS A 53 -2.59 0.89 -8.61
CA HIS A 53 -2.04 -0.06 -9.58
C HIS A 53 -1.67 -1.38 -8.90
N THR A 54 -0.95 -1.32 -7.79
CA THR A 54 -0.61 -2.53 -7.00
C THR A 54 -1.87 -3.25 -6.50
N ALA A 55 -2.87 -2.52 -6.01
CA ALA A 55 -4.13 -3.10 -5.57
C ALA A 55 -4.86 -3.86 -6.69
N ARG A 56 -4.88 -3.29 -7.91
CA ARG A 56 -5.47 -3.96 -9.10
C ARG A 56 -4.73 -5.24 -9.47
N GLU A 57 -3.41 -5.22 -9.44
CA GLU A 57 -2.61 -6.42 -9.70
C GLU A 57 -2.86 -7.51 -8.65
N ILE A 58 -2.98 -7.12 -7.37
CA ILE A 58 -3.36 -8.05 -6.31
C ILE A 58 -4.76 -8.62 -6.58
N PHE A 59 -5.72 -7.77 -6.95
CA PHE A 59 -7.09 -8.21 -7.24
C PHE A 59 -7.14 -9.18 -8.43
N GLN A 60 -6.43 -8.89 -9.51
CA GLN A 60 -6.36 -9.76 -10.68
C GLN A 60 -5.78 -11.14 -10.34
N LYS A 61 -4.81 -11.18 -9.43
CA LYS A 61 -4.10 -12.41 -9.06
C LYS A 61 -4.78 -13.18 -7.93
N PHE A 62 -5.42 -12.46 -7.02
CA PHE A 62 -6.10 -13.01 -5.84
C PHE A 62 -7.53 -12.46 -5.75
N PRO A 63 -8.43 -12.88 -6.65
CA PRO A 63 -9.80 -12.32 -6.73
C PRO A 63 -10.66 -12.65 -5.51
N LYS A 64 -10.27 -13.63 -4.69
CA LYS A 64 -10.96 -13.99 -3.44
C LYS A 64 -10.51 -13.14 -2.25
N ALA A 65 -9.42 -12.37 -2.39
CA ALA A 65 -8.95 -11.48 -1.33
C ALA A 65 -10.02 -10.41 -1.07
N ARG A 66 -10.23 -10.08 0.21
CA ARG A 66 -11.15 -9.02 0.62
C ARG A 66 -10.45 -7.68 0.59
N PHE A 67 -11.06 -6.69 -0.04
CA PHE A 67 -10.53 -5.33 -0.12
C PHE A 67 -11.30 -4.40 0.80
N VAL A 68 -10.59 -3.53 1.52
CA VAL A 68 -11.14 -2.51 2.42
C VAL A 68 -10.43 -1.20 2.13
N SER A 69 -11.16 -0.11 1.90
CA SER A 69 -10.55 1.15 1.46
C SER A 69 -11.19 2.38 2.10
N ASN A 70 -10.39 3.41 2.38
CA ASN A 70 -10.89 4.72 2.80
C ASN A 70 -11.14 5.67 1.61
N ILE A 71 -10.82 5.23 0.40
CA ILE A 71 -11.14 5.93 -0.85
C ILE A 71 -12.01 5.02 -1.73
N ASN A 72 -12.77 5.64 -2.62
CA ASN A 72 -13.61 4.89 -3.54
C ASN A 72 -12.76 4.29 -4.67
N LEU A 73 -12.87 2.99 -4.90
CA LEU A 73 -12.14 2.25 -5.93
C LEU A 73 -13.10 1.81 -7.03
N TYR A 74 -12.86 2.23 -8.26
CA TYR A 74 -13.61 1.75 -9.41
C TYR A 74 -13.04 0.41 -9.90
N ASN A 75 -13.92 -0.53 -10.20
CA ASN A 75 -13.57 -1.87 -10.71
C ASN A 75 -12.82 -2.81 -9.72
N ILE A 76 -12.80 -2.47 -8.44
CA ILE A 76 -12.38 -3.38 -7.36
C ILE A 76 -13.49 -3.38 -6.32
N PRO A 77 -14.23 -4.50 -6.13
CA PRO A 77 -15.19 -4.62 -5.03
C PRO A 77 -14.48 -4.44 -3.69
N HIS A 78 -14.98 -3.55 -2.85
CA HIS A 78 -14.36 -3.25 -1.57
C HIS A 78 -15.37 -2.83 -0.52
N ASP A 79 -15.04 -3.07 0.73
CA ASP A 79 -15.73 -2.50 1.89
C ASP A 79 -15.15 -1.12 2.20
N ILE A 80 -15.98 -0.25 2.80
CA ILE A 80 -15.54 1.08 3.22
C ILE A 80 -14.80 0.95 4.55
N TYR A 81 -13.59 1.49 4.61
CA TYR A 81 -12.83 1.62 5.85
C TYR A 81 -13.48 2.69 6.75
N THR A 82 -13.76 2.34 7.99
CA THR A 82 -14.46 3.23 8.95
C THR A 82 -13.63 3.55 10.19
N GLY A 83 -12.58 2.78 10.48
CA GLY A 83 -11.74 3.01 11.65
C GLY A 83 -10.81 1.85 11.98
N LEU A 84 -10.06 2.00 13.08
CA LEU A 84 -9.02 1.05 13.45
C LEU A 84 -9.57 -0.36 13.77
N ASP A 85 -10.80 -0.46 14.25
CA ASP A 85 -11.46 -1.73 14.57
C ASP A 85 -11.69 -2.59 13.32
N ASP A 86 -11.70 -1.98 12.14
CA ASP A 86 -11.85 -2.68 10.86
C ASP A 86 -10.69 -3.62 10.57
N PHE A 87 -9.50 -3.36 11.13
CA PHE A 87 -8.37 -4.28 10.98
C PHE A 87 -8.63 -5.64 11.65
N GLU A 88 -9.43 -5.70 12.71
CA GLU A 88 -9.87 -6.95 13.33
C GLU A 88 -11.14 -7.49 12.67
N ARG A 89 -12.09 -6.63 12.36
CA ARG A 89 -13.39 -6.98 11.79
C ARG A 89 -13.29 -7.65 10.43
N PHE A 90 -12.40 -7.14 9.56
CA PHE A 90 -12.24 -7.66 8.21
C PHE A 90 -11.09 -8.67 8.12
N ASN A 91 -11.34 -9.87 8.63
CA ASN A 91 -10.42 -11.00 8.49
C ASN A 91 -11.02 -12.01 7.49
N ASN A 92 -10.29 -12.31 6.41
CA ASN A 92 -10.71 -13.21 5.33
C ASN A 92 -9.96 -14.56 5.36
N GLY A 93 -9.32 -14.90 6.45
CA GLY A 93 -8.66 -16.18 6.65
C GLY A 93 -7.58 -16.46 5.60
N GLN A 94 -7.72 -17.59 4.89
CA GLN A 94 -6.69 -18.03 3.91
C GLN A 94 -6.66 -17.18 2.63
N ASP A 95 -7.76 -16.56 2.27
CA ASP A 95 -7.88 -15.73 1.06
C ASP A 95 -7.29 -14.32 1.25
N GLY A 96 -7.00 -13.93 2.49
CA GLY A 96 -6.32 -12.70 2.85
C GLY A 96 -7.16 -11.41 2.75
N THR A 97 -6.64 -10.34 3.35
CA THR A 97 -7.28 -9.02 3.33
C THR A 97 -6.31 -7.95 2.88
N VAL A 98 -6.76 -7.05 2.02
CA VAL A 98 -6.01 -5.92 1.48
C VAL A 98 -6.67 -4.63 1.96
N PHE A 99 -5.98 -3.88 2.79
CA PHE A 99 -6.38 -2.53 3.18
C PHE A 99 -5.72 -1.51 2.27
N ILE A 100 -6.49 -0.55 1.78
CA ILE A 100 -6.03 0.55 0.93
C ILE A 100 -6.37 1.85 1.66
N ILE A 101 -5.32 2.53 2.15
CA ILE A 101 -5.46 3.69 3.03
C ILE A 101 -4.71 4.87 2.43
N ASP A 102 -5.42 5.79 1.84
CA ASP A 102 -4.83 7.05 1.40
C ASP A 102 -4.57 7.95 2.60
N GLU A 103 -3.41 8.64 2.61
CA GLU A 103 -2.94 9.48 3.71
C GLU A 103 -2.85 8.70 5.06
N ILE A 104 -2.17 7.54 5.06
CA ILE A 104 -2.07 6.62 6.21
C ILE A 104 -1.60 7.30 7.51
N GLN A 105 -0.82 8.40 7.42
CA GLN A 105 -0.40 9.16 8.59
C GLN A 105 -1.59 9.78 9.35
N THR A 106 -2.75 9.96 8.72
CA THR A 106 -3.93 10.50 9.41
C THR A 106 -4.54 9.51 10.40
N LEU A 107 -4.41 8.21 10.13
CA LEU A 107 -4.82 7.14 11.06
C LEU A 107 -3.96 7.16 12.33
N PHE A 108 -2.73 7.62 12.19
CA PHE A 108 -1.71 7.53 13.20
C PHE A 108 -1.41 8.85 13.90
N SER A 109 -1.97 9.97 13.44
CA SER A 109 -1.91 11.25 14.14
C SER A 109 -2.75 11.23 15.43
N SER A 110 -3.83 10.47 15.45
CA SER A 110 -4.61 10.18 16.67
C SER A 110 -3.85 9.29 17.67
N LEU A 111 -2.82 8.57 17.20
CA LEU A 111 -1.99 7.67 17.98
C LEU A 111 -0.70 8.35 18.52
N GLU A 112 -0.34 9.53 18.03
CA GLU A 112 0.74 10.36 18.58
C GLU A 112 0.40 10.98 19.94
N SER A 113 -0.88 11.09 20.26
CA SER A 113 -1.30 11.36 21.64
C SER A 113 -1.00 10.12 22.47
N LYS A 114 0.03 10.15 23.26
CA LYS A 114 0.64 9.30 24.32
C LYS A 114 -0.03 7.97 24.77
N ASN A 115 -1.13 7.53 24.14
CA ASN A 115 -1.93 6.37 24.56
C ASN A 115 -2.39 5.51 23.38
N VAL A 116 -1.44 5.05 22.53
CA VAL A 116 -1.80 3.94 21.61
C VAL A 116 -2.07 2.71 22.49
N PRO A 117 -3.26 2.15 22.51
CA PRO A 117 -3.48 0.92 23.21
C PRO A 117 -2.51 -0.15 22.67
N LEU A 118 -1.79 -0.82 23.56
CA LEU A 118 -0.91 -1.95 23.20
C LEU A 118 -1.64 -3.00 22.34
N SER A 119 -2.96 -3.13 22.53
CA SER A 119 -3.82 -3.98 21.72
C SER A 119 -3.77 -3.63 20.23
N GLN A 120 -3.75 -2.35 19.86
CA GLN A 120 -3.72 -1.94 18.45
C GLN A 120 -2.35 -2.17 17.81
N LEU A 121 -1.25 -1.95 18.52
CA LEU A 121 0.08 -2.33 18.03
C LEU A 121 0.19 -3.84 17.80
N THR A 122 -0.44 -4.63 18.68
CA THR A 122 -0.50 -6.07 18.55
C THR A 122 -1.25 -6.51 17.29
N VAL A 123 -2.36 -5.85 16.96
CA VAL A 123 -3.13 -6.13 15.73
C VAL A 123 -2.27 -5.96 14.47
N TRP A 124 -1.42 -4.92 14.42
CA TRP A 124 -0.56 -4.67 13.26
C TRP A 124 0.66 -5.57 13.20
N SER A 125 1.21 -5.96 14.34
CA SER A 125 2.31 -6.95 14.36
C SER A 125 1.86 -8.33 13.85
N GLN A 126 0.56 -8.63 13.90
CA GLN A 126 -0.03 -9.89 13.45
C GLN A 126 -0.40 -9.93 11.96
N ASN A 127 -0.03 -8.92 11.15
CA ASN A 127 -0.36 -8.87 9.72
C ASN A 127 0.02 -10.15 8.96
N ARG A 128 1.17 -10.75 9.28
CA ARG A 128 1.60 -12.01 8.66
C ARG A 128 0.69 -13.18 9.02
N LYS A 129 0.32 -13.30 10.29
CA LYS A 129 -0.55 -14.36 10.80
C LYS A 129 -1.95 -14.26 10.19
N ASN A 130 -2.45 -13.04 10.06
CA ASN A 130 -3.78 -12.75 9.52
C ASN A 130 -3.81 -12.60 8.00
N ARG A 131 -2.68 -12.86 7.29
CA ARG A 131 -2.56 -12.69 5.84
C ARG A 131 -3.12 -11.35 5.37
N ARG A 132 -2.70 -10.31 6.05
CA ARG A 132 -3.14 -8.95 5.82
C ARG A 132 -2.01 -8.12 5.23
N VAL A 133 -2.31 -7.41 4.14
CA VAL A 133 -1.45 -6.37 3.60
C VAL A 133 -2.15 -5.03 3.72
N ILE A 134 -1.41 -4.01 4.14
CA ILE A 134 -1.88 -2.63 4.23
C ILE A 134 -1.06 -1.82 3.24
N LEU A 135 -1.73 -1.29 2.23
CA LEU A 135 -1.16 -0.38 1.25
C LEU A 135 -1.53 1.04 1.69
N GLY A 136 -0.56 1.87 1.99
CA GLY A 136 -0.81 3.22 2.48
C GLY A 136 -0.01 4.27 1.75
N THR A 137 -0.56 5.48 1.57
CA THR A 137 0.19 6.62 1.06
C THR A 137 0.60 7.57 2.19
N SER A 138 1.71 8.27 2.01
CA SER A 138 2.14 9.36 2.88
C SER A 138 2.96 10.38 2.10
N GLN A 139 2.93 11.64 2.49
CA GLN A 139 3.77 12.65 1.84
C GLN A 139 5.26 12.43 2.10
N ARG A 140 5.61 11.96 3.28
CA ARG A 140 6.98 11.56 3.66
C ARG A 140 6.92 10.32 4.55
N PHE A 141 7.84 9.39 4.34
CA PHE A 141 7.93 8.18 5.17
C PHE A 141 8.18 8.52 6.64
N THR A 142 8.96 9.56 6.91
CA THR A 142 9.27 10.04 8.26
C THR A 142 8.10 10.71 8.99
N ARG A 143 6.99 11.05 8.31
CA ARG A 143 5.77 11.54 8.96
C ARG A 143 4.97 10.43 9.66
N ILE A 144 5.26 9.19 9.31
CA ILE A 144 4.67 8.05 9.99
C ILE A 144 5.42 7.84 11.31
N SER A 145 4.68 7.64 12.40
CA SER A 145 5.29 7.43 13.72
C SER A 145 6.31 6.29 13.71
N LYS A 146 7.36 6.37 14.54
CA LYS A 146 8.43 5.36 14.61
C LYS A 146 7.88 3.97 14.85
N ALA A 147 6.93 3.82 15.78
CA ALA A 147 6.33 2.53 16.12
C ALA A 147 5.68 1.82 14.93
N ILE A 148 5.17 2.59 13.95
CA ILE A 148 4.55 2.04 12.75
C ILE A 148 5.56 1.85 11.64
N ARG A 149 6.55 2.75 11.52
CA ARG A 149 7.65 2.56 10.57
C ARG A 149 8.37 1.23 10.80
N GLU A 150 8.56 0.84 12.06
CA GLU A 150 9.14 -0.44 12.45
C GLU A 150 8.29 -1.65 12.05
N GLN A 151 6.99 -1.47 11.82
CA GLN A 151 6.08 -2.51 11.31
C GLN A 151 5.98 -2.50 9.77
N CYS A 152 6.55 -1.49 9.12
CA CYS A 152 6.56 -1.42 7.66
C CYS A 152 7.52 -2.46 7.08
N LYS A 153 7.05 -3.13 6.03
CA LYS A 153 7.83 -4.09 5.27
C LYS A 153 8.50 -3.46 4.05
N LEU A 154 7.74 -2.64 3.34
CA LEU A 154 8.22 -1.97 2.14
C LEU A 154 7.93 -0.47 2.21
N HIS A 155 8.90 0.31 1.76
CA HIS A 155 8.74 1.71 1.47
C HIS A 155 8.91 1.93 -0.04
N ILE A 156 7.87 2.39 -0.71
CA ILE A 156 7.85 2.70 -2.14
C ILE A 156 7.98 4.21 -2.30
N GLU A 157 9.18 4.67 -2.59
CA GLU A 157 9.43 6.08 -2.87
C GLU A 157 8.97 6.43 -4.27
N CYS A 158 8.03 7.36 -4.39
CA CYS A 158 7.46 7.83 -5.66
C CYS A 158 7.98 9.23 -5.97
N ARG A 159 8.36 9.46 -7.23
CA ARG A 159 8.73 10.79 -7.74
C ARG A 159 8.12 11.03 -9.10
N ASP A 160 7.72 12.26 -9.33
CA ASP A 160 7.26 12.70 -10.63
C ASP A 160 8.44 12.96 -11.56
N PHE A 161 8.25 12.70 -12.83
CA PHE A 161 9.22 13.01 -13.89
C PHE A 161 8.47 13.35 -15.18
N ILE A 162 8.27 14.61 -15.42
CA ILE A 162 7.59 15.26 -16.57
C ILE A 162 6.50 14.40 -17.26
N LEU A 163 6.87 13.35 -17.99
CA LEU A 163 5.98 12.46 -18.75
C LEU A 163 5.83 11.06 -18.16
N PHE A 164 6.66 10.72 -17.16
CA PHE A 164 6.70 9.39 -16.56
C PHE A 164 6.58 9.49 -15.05
N LYS A 165 6.03 8.48 -14.44
CA LYS A 165 6.13 8.28 -12.99
C LYS A 165 7.30 7.35 -12.72
N ARG A 166 8.09 7.65 -11.70
CA ARG A 166 9.17 6.77 -11.26
C ARG A 166 9.03 6.41 -9.79
N TYR A 167 9.47 5.24 -9.46
CA TYR A 167 9.46 4.76 -8.08
C TYR A 167 10.68 3.86 -7.84
N ARG A 168 11.01 3.67 -6.59
CA ARG A 168 11.92 2.63 -6.13
C ARG A 168 11.37 1.98 -4.86
N ILE A 169 11.70 0.70 -4.67
CA ILE A 169 11.22 -0.08 -3.54
C ILE A 169 12.37 -0.26 -2.57
N LEU A 170 12.18 0.23 -1.38
CA LEU A 170 13.14 0.20 -0.28
C LEU A 170 12.67 -0.83 0.75
N ASP A 171 13.60 -1.57 1.32
CA ASP A 171 13.32 -2.40 2.48
C ASP A 171 13.13 -1.47 3.69
N ALA A 172 11.92 -1.43 4.23
CA ALA A 172 11.60 -0.51 5.32
C ALA A 172 12.31 -0.86 6.64
N THR A 173 12.86 -2.07 6.76
CA THR A 173 13.64 -2.50 7.93
C THR A 173 15.06 -1.91 7.97
N LEU A 174 15.51 -1.31 6.87
CA LEU A 174 16.84 -0.70 6.75
C LEU A 174 16.84 0.82 7.03
N TYR A 175 15.84 1.32 7.73
CA TYR A 175 15.84 2.68 8.25
C TYR A 175 16.37 2.72 9.67
N ASN A 176 17.26 3.69 9.97
CA ASN A 176 17.72 3.95 11.33
C ASN A 176 16.65 4.68 12.14
N ASP A 177 16.94 4.91 13.42
CA ASP A 177 16.05 5.61 14.34
C ASP A 177 15.75 7.05 13.93
N ASP A 178 16.70 7.72 13.28
CA ASP A 178 16.58 9.09 12.77
C ASP A 178 15.70 9.15 11.50
N GLY A 179 15.42 8.01 10.89
CA GLY A 179 14.61 7.90 9.69
C GLY A 179 15.43 7.99 8.39
N ASP A 180 16.74 7.77 8.46
CA ASP A 180 17.62 7.70 7.30
C ASP A 180 17.73 6.25 6.79
N TYR A 181 17.74 6.11 5.48
CA TYR A 181 17.90 4.80 4.86
C TYR A 181 19.37 4.38 4.83
N THR A 182 19.68 3.27 5.46
CA THR A 182 21.06 2.76 5.60
C THR A 182 21.44 1.72 4.55
N GLY A 183 20.46 1.21 3.79
CA GLY A 183 20.68 0.19 2.78
C GLY A 183 21.22 0.75 1.47
N LYS A 184 21.63 -0.15 0.57
CA LYS A 184 21.98 0.22 -0.80
C LYS A 184 20.73 0.66 -1.54
N LEU A 185 20.76 1.86 -2.12
CA LEU A 185 19.62 2.40 -2.86
C LEU A 185 19.38 1.58 -4.14
N PRO A 186 18.19 0.98 -4.30
CA PRO A 186 17.84 0.30 -5.54
C PRO A 186 17.65 1.29 -6.68
N PRO A 187 17.79 0.84 -7.95
CA PRO A 187 17.58 1.68 -9.11
C PRO A 187 16.13 2.18 -9.19
N TRP A 188 15.97 3.36 -9.79
CA TRP A 188 14.66 3.87 -10.14
C TRP A 188 14.02 3.04 -11.25
N ARG A 189 12.73 2.78 -11.11
CA ARG A 189 11.89 2.16 -12.13
C ARG A 189 10.93 3.20 -12.66
N PHE A 190 10.60 3.09 -13.94
CA PHE A 190 9.72 4.02 -14.64
C PHE A 190 8.47 3.29 -15.09
N TYR A 191 7.35 3.98 -15.07
CA TYR A 191 6.11 3.49 -15.65
C TYR A 191 5.29 4.64 -16.24
N ILE A 192 4.52 4.31 -17.25
CA ILE A 192 3.51 5.20 -17.82
C ILE A 192 2.17 4.78 -17.21
N PRO A 193 1.47 5.69 -16.51
CA PRO A 193 0.16 5.37 -15.95
C PRO A 193 -0.81 4.96 -17.04
N LYS A 194 -1.42 3.80 -16.91
CA LYS A 194 -2.53 3.41 -17.80
C LYS A 194 -3.75 4.29 -17.48
N VAL A 195 -4.46 4.75 -18.50
CA VAL A 195 -5.67 5.60 -18.36
C VAL A 195 -6.70 4.94 -17.45
N GLU A 196 -6.86 3.63 -17.55
CA GLU A 196 -7.74 2.83 -16.67
C GLU A 196 -7.37 2.94 -15.19
N ALA A 197 -6.07 3.01 -14.84
CA ALA A 197 -5.62 3.19 -13.48
C ALA A 197 -5.89 4.62 -12.99
N MET A 198 -5.77 5.61 -13.87
CA MET A 198 -6.10 7.00 -13.57
C MET A 198 -7.61 7.19 -13.34
N LEU A 199 -8.45 6.44 -14.04
CA LEU A 199 -9.90 6.44 -13.89
C LEU A 199 -10.39 5.54 -12.74
N SER A 200 -9.50 4.79 -12.10
CA SER A 200 -9.86 3.81 -11.06
C SER A 200 -10.07 4.42 -9.67
N TYR A 201 -9.91 5.71 -9.50
CA TYR A 201 -10.15 6.40 -8.22
C TYR A 201 -10.44 7.88 -8.46
N ASN A 202 -11.11 8.52 -7.51
CA ASN A 202 -11.39 9.94 -7.57
C ASN A 202 -10.25 10.73 -6.88
N THR A 203 -9.44 11.42 -7.66
CA THR A 203 -8.31 12.23 -7.16
C THR A 203 -8.75 13.42 -6.29
N PHE A 204 -10.01 13.82 -6.38
CA PHE A 204 -10.58 14.99 -5.66
C PHE A 204 -11.45 14.58 -4.47
N GLU A 205 -11.51 13.30 -4.13
CA GLU A 205 -12.27 12.84 -2.97
C GLU A 205 -11.58 13.32 -1.69
N ILE A 206 -12.32 14.06 -0.88
CA ILE A 206 -11.86 14.54 0.42
C ILE A 206 -11.94 13.36 1.40
N VAL A 207 -10.82 12.89 1.89
CA VAL A 207 -10.77 11.90 2.97
C VAL A 207 -11.29 12.55 4.25
N LYS A 208 -12.52 12.21 4.66
CA LYS A 208 -13.12 12.71 5.92
C LYS A 208 -12.34 12.13 7.11
N ARG A 209 -11.92 13.01 8.03
CA ARG A 209 -11.31 12.59 9.29
C ARG A 209 -12.37 11.98 10.21
N GLU A 210 -11.97 11.05 11.07
CA GLU A 210 -12.88 10.43 12.05
C GLU A 210 -13.53 11.47 13.00
N GLU A 211 -12.86 12.58 13.25
CA GLU A 211 -13.37 13.69 14.08
C GLU A 211 -14.59 14.36 13.47
N ASP A 212 -14.70 14.41 12.14
CA ASP A 212 -15.84 15.04 11.45
C ASP A 212 -17.13 14.17 11.53
N LYS A 213 -17.02 12.91 11.92
CA LYS A 213 -18.16 11.98 12.07
C LYS A 213 -18.87 12.08 13.43
N LYS A 214 -18.25 12.72 14.42
CA LYS A 214 -18.84 12.87 15.78
C LYS A 214 -19.68 14.14 15.95
N CYS A 215 -19.72 15.03 14.94
CA CYS A 215 -20.45 16.28 14.97
C CYS A 215 -21.75 16.28 14.13
N THR A 216 -22.20 15.13 13.67
CA THR A 216 -23.51 14.93 13.04
C THR A 216 -24.31 13.88 13.80
#